data_165de1f9b661ad306eed5391ad151576
#
_entry.id   165de1f9b661ad306eed5391ad151576
#
_cell.length_a   1.000
_cell.length_b   1.000
_cell.length_c   1.000
_cell.angle_alpha   90.00
_cell.angle_beta   90.00
_cell.angle_gamma   90.00
#
_symmetry.space_group_name_H-M   'P 1'
#
loop_
_entity.id
_entity.type
_entity.pdbx_description
1 polymer ?
#
loop_
_entity_poly.entity_id
_entity_poly.type
_entity_poly.pdbx_seq_one_letter_code
_entity_poly.pdbx_strand_id
1 'polypeptide(L)'
;MKILKSYAEVEPRVLPVAGAGVTGRVLLGKADGAVNFCMRLIEVAPGASIPAHSHPWEHEQFVVSGTGSILKDGAPVDFGPGSVLFIAPGEEHHIRNTGSEPLRIVCLVPPFAPEL
;
A
#
# COMPACT_ATOMS: atom_id res chain seq x y z
N MET A 1 -10.61 -10.18 19.96
CA MET A 1 -9.60 -10.59 18.95
C MET A 1 -10.28 -10.75 17.61
N LYS A 2 -9.70 -10.22 16.54
CA LYS A 2 -10.18 -10.42 15.17
C LYS A 2 -9.19 -11.29 14.40
N ILE A 3 -9.68 -12.29 13.70
CA ILE A 3 -8.86 -13.18 12.88
C ILE A 3 -9.49 -13.26 11.49
N LEU A 4 -8.72 -12.88 10.47
CA LEU A 4 -9.06 -13.14 9.07
C LEU A 4 -8.21 -14.30 8.59
N LYS A 5 -8.84 -15.32 8.02
CA LYS A 5 -8.12 -16.47 7.44
C LYS A 5 -7.42 -16.09 6.14
N SER A 6 -7.94 -15.07 5.45
CA SER A 6 -7.38 -14.55 4.21
C SER A 6 -7.76 -13.07 4.07
N TYR A 7 -6.87 -12.29 3.50
CA TYR A 7 -7.17 -10.89 3.13
C TYR A 7 -8.35 -10.81 2.16
N ALA A 8 -8.59 -11.87 1.40
CA ALA A 8 -9.66 -11.92 0.41
C ALA A 8 -11.07 -11.86 1.03
N GLU A 9 -11.19 -12.07 2.34
CA GLU A 9 -12.46 -11.91 3.05
C GLU A 9 -12.90 -10.45 3.15
N VAL A 10 -11.99 -9.50 2.92
CA VAL A 10 -12.30 -8.07 2.92
C VAL A 10 -12.53 -7.60 1.48
N GLU A 11 -13.67 -6.94 1.25
CA GLU A 11 -13.97 -6.37 -0.07
C GLU A 11 -12.93 -5.32 -0.46
N PRO A 12 -12.38 -5.41 -1.69
CA PRO A 12 -11.49 -4.37 -2.18
C PRO A 12 -12.26 -3.12 -2.56
N ARG A 13 -11.65 -1.96 -2.33
CA ARG A 13 -12.18 -0.67 -2.79
C ARG A 13 -11.13 0.02 -3.64
N VAL A 14 -11.57 0.80 -4.63
CA VAL A 14 -10.65 1.60 -5.45
C VAL A 14 -9.92 2.59 -4.53
N LEU A 15 -8.59 2.66 -4.67
CA LEU A 15 -7.78 3.60 -3.91
C LEU A 15 -7.96 4.99 -4.53
N PRO A 16 -8.54 5.98 -3.81
CA PRO A 16 -8.92 7.27 -4.41
C PRO A 16 -7.79 8.02 -5.12
N VAL A 17 -6.58 7.95 -4.58
CA VAL A 17 -5.41 8.67 -5.14
C VAL A 17 -4.93 8.08 -6.46
N ALA A 18 -5.22 6.80 -6.72
CA ALA A 18 -4.63 6.08 -7.85
C ALA A 18 -5.60 5.82 -9.00
N GLY A 19 -6.89 5.71 -8.73
CA GLY A 19 -7.89 5.39 -9.75
C GLY A 19 -7.87 3.93 -10.16
N ALA A 20 -8.13 3.65 -11.45
CA ALA A 20 -8.30 2.30 -11.95
C ALA A 20 -7.03 1.45 -11.81
N GLY A 21 -7.22 0.18 -11.48
CA GLY A 21 -6.12 -0.79 -11.37
C GLY A 21 -5.43 -0.83 -10.01
N VAL A 22 -5.81 0.03 -9.09
CA VAL A 22 -5.27 0.04 -7.73
C VAL A 22 -6.41 -0.06 -6.74
N THR A 23 -6.37 -1.08 -5.90
CA THR A 23 -7.36 -1.29 -4.85
C THR A 23 -6.72 -1.36 -3.49
N GLY A 24 -7.51 -1.07 -2.47
CA GLY A 24 -7.11 -1.20 -1.08
C GLY A 24 -8.14 -1.98 -0.28
N ARG A 25 -7.66 -2.72 0.71
CA ARG A 25 -8.48 -3.40 1.71
C ARG A 25 -8.00 -2.97 3.08
N VAL A 26 -8.90 -2.43 3.89
CA VAL A 26 -8.60 -2.18 5.30
C VAL A 26 -8.74 -3.52 6.03
N LEU A 27 -7.62 -4.10 6.42
CA LEU A 27 -7.60 -5.40 7.10
C LEU A 27 -7.88 -5.24 8.59
N LEU A 28 -7.22 -4.27 9.21
CA LEU A 28 -7.40 -3.92 10.62
C LEU A 28 -7.39 -2.40 10.74
N GLY A 29 -8.42 -1.84 11.35
CA GLY A 29 -8.56 -0.40 11.47
C GLY A 29 -9.42 0.02 12.65
N LYS A 30 -9.90 1.23 12.62
CA LYS A 30 -10.67 1.84 13.73
C LYS A 30 -11.93 1.04 14.06
N ALA A 31 -12.59 0.49 13.05
CA ALA A 31 -13.80 -0.31 13.25
C ALA A 31 -13.54 -1.57 14.09
N ASP A 32 -12.29 -2.02 14.13
CA ASP A 32 -11.87 -3.20 14.92
C ASP A 32 -11.32 -2.82 16.29
N GLY A 33 -11.25 -1.53 16.60
CA GLY A 33 -10.60 -1.03 17.81
C GLY A 33 -9.08 -0.91 17.70
N ALA A 34 -8.52 -0.99 16.49
CA ALA A 34 -7.08 -0.83 16.25
C ALA A 34 -6.74 0.66 16.23
N VAL A 35 -6.30 1.20 17.36
CA VAL A 35 -6.14 2.63 17.56
C VAL A 35 -4.73 3.16 17.32
N ASN A 36 -3.74 2.28 17.20
CA ASN A 36 -2.33 2.69 17.07
C ASN A 36 -1.87 2.83 15.62
N PHE A 37 -2.40 2.00 14.73
CA PHE A 37 -2.16 2.08 13.30
C PHE A 37 -3.23 1.29 12.54
N CYS A 38 -3.36 1.55 11.25
CA CYS A 38 -4.25 0.83 10.35
C CYS A 38 -3.42 -0.06 9.43
N MET A 39 -3.80 -1.33 9.29
CA MET A 39 -3.18 -2.26 8.37
C MET A 39 -4.03 -2.41 7.13
N ARG A 40 -3.45 -2.12 5.97
CA ARG A 40 -4.12 -2.21 4.68
C ARG A 40 -3.37 -3.15 3.76
N LEU A 41 -4.08 -3.80 2.85
CA LEU A 41 -3.46 -4.46 1.69
C LEU A 41 -3.76 -3.62 0.46
N ILE A 42 -2.71 -3.12 -0.18
CA ILE A 42 -2.80 -2.38 -1.44
C ILE A 42 -2.44 -3.35 -2.56
N GLU A 43 -3.26 -3.38 -3.60
CA GLU A 43 -3.02 -4.23 -4.76
C GLU A 43 -2.96 -3.36 -6.01
N VAL A 44 -1.86 -3.50 -6.75
CA VAL A 44 -1.60 -2.75 -7.99
C VAL A 44 -1.60 -3.75 -9.13
N ALA A 45 -2.54 -3.60 -10.06
CA ALA A 45 -2.64 -4.48 -11.22
C ALA A 45 -1.42 -4.32 -12.14
N PRO A 46 -1.08 -5.35 -12.95
CA PRO A 46 -0.05 -5.19 -13.97
C PRO A 46 -0.34 -3.98 -14.87
N GLY A 47 0.69 -3.16 -15.12
CA GLY A 47 0.58 -1.93 -15.91
C GLY A 47 0.01 -0.73 -15.16
N ALA A 48 -0.48 -0.91 -13.94
CA ALA A 48 -1.00 0.19 -13.12
C ALA A 48 0.09 0.79 -12.22
N SER A 49 -0.22 1.96 -11.67
CA SER A 49 0.68 2.64 -10.76
C SER A 49 -0.10 3.50 -9.77
N ILE A 50 0.53 3.77 -8.63
CA ILE A 50 0.12 4.81 -7.70
C ILE A 50 0.91 6.06 -8.08
N PRO A 51 0.25 7.12 -8.60
CA PRO A 51 0.96 8.29 -9.12
C PRO A 51 1.71 9.03 -8.00
N ALA A 52 2.66 9.85 -8.42
CA ALA A 52 3.46 10.64 -7.49
C ALA A 52 2.58 11.53 -6.62
N HIS A 53 2.74 11.42 -5.32
CA HIS A 53 2.04 12.23 -4.33
C HIS A 53 2.80 12.23 -3.00
N SER A 54 2.43 13.13 -2.13
CA SER A 54 2.97 13.20 -0.77
C SER A 54 1.83 13.51 0.21
N HIS A 55 2.05 13.21 1.47
CA HIS A 55 1.10 13.48 2.55
C HIS A 55 1.84 13.58 3.89
N PRO A 56 1.22 14.19 4.92
CA PRO A 56 1.91 14.45 6.20
C PRO A 56 2.06 13.22 7.11
N TRP A 57 1.69 12.04 6.66
CA TRP A 57 1.89 10.79 7.42
C TRP A 57 2.85 9.86 6.71
N GLU A 58 3.45 8.96 7.48
CA GLU A 58 4.38 7.96 6.99
C GLU A 58 3.69 6.67 6.55
N HIS A 59 4.42 5.86 5.79
CA HIS A 59 4.05 4.48 5.50
C HIS A 59 5.16 3.54 5.92
N GLU A 60 4.80 2.41 6.51
CA GLU A 60 5.64 1.22 6.63
C GLU A 60 5.02 0.14 5.76
N GLN A 61 5.79 -0.35 4.80
CA GLN A 61 5.28 -1.28 3.80
C GLN A 61 6.11 -2.54 3.73
N PHE A 62 5.42 -3.67 3.57
CA PHE A 62 6.02 -4.98 3.32
C PHE A 62 5.43 -5.54 2.04
N VAL A 63 6.29 -5.89 1.07
CA VAL A 63 5.87 -6.43 -0.21
C VAL A 63 5.62 -7.93 -0.05
N VAL A 64 4.37 -8.34 -0.27
CA VAL A 64 3.94 -9.75 -0.12
C VAL A 64 4.23 -10.52 -1.40
N SER A 65 3.86 -9.95 -2.55
CA SER A 65 3.99 -10.62 -3.84
C SER A 65 4.05 -9.60 -4.97
N GLY A 66 4.58 -10.05 -6.11
CA GLY A 66 4.75 -9.19 -7.28
C GLY A 66 6.05 -8.38 -7.22
N THR A 67 6.31 -7.64 -8.29
CA THR A 67 7.49 -6.79 -8.43
C THR A 67 7.09 -5.37 -8.77
N GLY A 68 7.86 -4.41 -8.30
CA GLY A 68 7.57 -3.01 -8.52
C GLY A 68 8.81 -2.15 -8.54
N SER A 69 8.60 -0.86 -8.75
CA SER A 69 9.64 0.15 -8.58
C SER A 69 9.07 1.36 -7.87
N ILE A 70 9.92 2.05 -7.13
CA ILE A 70 9.61 3.31 -6.47
C ILE A 70 10.71 4.32 -6.83
N LEU A 71 10.31 5.57 -7.05
CA LEU A 71 11.29 6.64 -7.29
C LEU A 71 11.94 7.03 -5.97
N LYS A 72 13.26 7.01 -5.93
CA LYS A 72 14.06 7.51 -4.81
C LYS A 72 15.15 8.41 -5.36
N ASP A 73 15.19 9.66 -4.89
CA ASP A 73 16.16 10.65 -5.36
C ASP A 73 16.17 10.79 -6.90
N GLY A 74 14.98 10.73 -7.51
CA GLY A 74 14.81 10.88 -8.95
C GLY A 74 15.10 9.64 -9.79
N ALA A 75 15.50 8.52 -9.18
CA ALA A 75 15.81 7.27 -9.88
C ALA A 75 14.90 6.13 -9.41
N PRO A 76 14.47 5.23 -10.32
CA PRO A 76 13.68 4.07 -9.91
C PRO A 76 14.55 3.07 -9.15
N VAL A 77 14.00 2.56 -8.06
CA VAL A 77 14.58 1.47 -7.28
C VAL A 77 13.61 0.30 -7.37
N ASP A 78 14.11 -0.84 -7.85
CA ASP A 78 13.30 -2.04 -7.99
C ASP A 78 13.16 -2.77 -6.66
N PHE A 79 12.00 -3.38 -6.45
CA PHE A 79 11.72 -4.20 -5.28
C PHE A 79 10.86 -5.41 -5.65
N GLY A 80 10.83 -6.39 -4.77
CA GLY A 80 10.04 -7.60 -4.95
C GLY A 80 9.60 -8.20 -3.62
N PRO A 81 9.12 -9.46 -3.63
CA PRO A 81 8.60 -10.10 -2.42
C PRO A 81 9.61 -10.08 -1.28
N GLY A 82 9.16 -9.68 -0.09
CA GLY A 82 10.01 -9.56 1.08
C GLY A 82 10.69 -8.20 1.24
N SER A 83 10.59 -7.32 0.26
CA SER A 83 11.12 -5.96 0.39
C SER A 83 10.36 -5.15 1.42
N VAL A 84 11.06 -4.26 2.09
CA VAL A 84 10.51 -3.36 3.11
C VAL A 84 10.74 -1.92 2.65
N LEU A 85 9.69 -1.11 2.69
CA LEU A 85 9.73 0.29 2.31
C LEU A 85 9.29 1.14 3.50
N PHE A 86 10.08 2.17 3.81
CA PHE A 86 9.66 3.24 4.72
C PHE A 86 9.56 4.53 3.93
N ILE A 87 8.39 5.14 3.96
CA ILE A 87 8.14 6.41 3.29
C ILE A 87 7.87 7.45 4.38
N ALA A 88 8.77 8.41 4.51
CA ALA A 88 8.70 9.42 5.55
C ALA A 88 7.53 10.40 5.32
N PRO A 89 7.05 11.07 6.39
CA PRO A 89 6.05 12.13 6.24
C PRO A 89 6.54 13.19 5.25
N GLY A 90 5.68 13.59 4.31
CA GLY A 90 5.99 14.60 3.31
C GLY A 90 6.86 14.14 2.15
N GLU A 91 7.36 12.91 2.17
CA GLU A 91 8.19 12.37 1.11
C GLU A 91 7.33 11.99 -0.09
N GLU A 92 7.66 12.57 -1.26
CA GLU A 92 6.97 12.21 -2.50
C GLU A 92 7.30 10.77 -2.89
N HIS A 93 6.29 10.03 -3.30
CA HIS A 93 6.46 8.64 -3.70
C HIS A 93 5.56 8.28 -4.87
N HIS A 94 6.09 7.43 -5.76
CA HIS A 94 5.42 6.92 -6.95
C HIS A 94 5.77 5.45 -7.07
N ILE A 95 4.77 4.59 -6.98
CA ILE A 95 4.95 3.13 -7.03
C ILE A 95 4.33 2.59 -8.31
N ARG A 96 5.10 1.76 -9.04
CA ARG A 96 4.65 1.12 -10.26
C ARG A 96 4.75 -0.38 -10.14
N ASN A 97 3.76 -1.09 -10.69
CA ASN A 97 3.89 -2.52 -10.93
C ASN A 97 4.74 -2.74 -12.19
N THR A 98 5.86 -3.40 -12.06
CA THR A 98 6.80 -3.67 -13.16
C THR A 98 6.74 -5.11 -13.66
N GLY A 99 5.90 -5.94 -13.05
CA GLY A 99 5.75 -7.35 -13.38
C GLY A 99 4.48 -7.67 -14.14
N SER A 100 4.25 -8.97 -14.32
CA SER A 100 3.05 -9.52 -14.97
C SER A 100 2.00 -10.02 -13.99
N GLU A 101 2.31 -10.00 -12.68
CA GLU A 101 1.44 -10.43 -11.60
C GLU A 101 0.97 -9.22 -10.79
N PRO A 102 -0.13 -9.32 -10.04
CA PRO A 102 -0.52 -8.26 -9.12
C PRO A 102 0.58 -7.98 -8.09
N LEU A 103 0.86 -6.71 -7.86
CA LEU A 103 1.77 -6.27 -6.80
C LEU A 103 0.92 -6.08 -5.53
N ARG A 104 1.26 -6.82 -4.47
CA ARG A 104 0.54 -6.77 -3.19
C ARG A 104 1.46 -6.28 -2.09
N ILE A 105 1.02 -5.23 -1.42
CA ILE A 105 1.80 -4.54 -0.40
C ILE A 105 0.94 -4.40 0.86
N VAL A 106 1.45 -4.91 1.99
CA VAL A 106 0.90 -4.55 3.30
C VAL A 106 1.40 -3.16 3.62
N CYS A 107 0.48 -2.25 3.91
CA CYS A 107 0.80 -0.85 4.15
C CYS A 107 0.18 -0.39 5.47
N LEU A 108 1.02 0.05 6.39
CA LEU A 108 0.59 0.62 7.66
C LEU A 108 0.52 2.14 7.56
N VAL A 109 -0.51 2.70 8.18
CA VAL A 109 -0.66 4.15 8.34
C VAL A 109 -1.04 4.48 9.77
N PRO A 110 -0.64 5.67 10.28
CA PRO A 110 -1.01 6.10 11.63
C PRO A 110 -2.50 6.43 11.73
N PRO A 111 -3.03 6.59 12.97
CA PRO A 111 -4.47 6.75 13.19
C PRO A 111 -5.07 8.03 12.60
N PHE A 112 -4.28 9.09 12.43
CA PHE A 112 -4.77 10.35 11.88
C PHE A 112 -4.84 10.35 10.34
N ALA A 113 -4.26 9.35 9.69
CA ALA A 113 -4.33 9.21 8.23
C ALA A 113 -5.69 8.61 7.81
N PRO A 114 -6.14 8.90 6.58
CA PRO A 114 -7.26 8.15 6.01
C PRO A 114 -6.93 6.66 5.94
N GLU A 115 -7.93 5.81 6.20
CA GLU A 115 -7.69 4.36 6.11
C GLU A 115 -7.53 3.89 4.66
N LEU A 116 -8.08 4.63 3.72
CA LEU A 116 -7.85 4.47 2.27
C LEU A 116 -7.85 5.81 1.56
#